data_8b236b6ab5d01c39de58a245485e7b43
#
_entry.id   8b236b6ab5d01c39de58a245485e7b43
#
_cell.length_a   1.000
_cell.length_b   1.000
_cell.length_c   1.000
_cell.angle_alpha   90.00
_cell.angle_beta   90.00
_cell.angle_gamma   90.00
#
_symmetry.space_group_name_H-M   'P 1'
#
loop_
_entity.id
_entity.type
_entity.pdbx_description
1 polymer ?
#
loop_
_entity_poly.entity_id
_entity_poly.type
_entity_poly.pdbx_seq_one_letter_code
_entity_poly.pdbx_strand_id
1 'polypeptide(L)'
;MKMTKIYTKTGDKGTTSLVGGVRVSKADIRLDAYGTIDELNSFIGLLISVMKDAEHEELLRFVQHKLFSLGSYLATDLEKTTFPVESHISVENVQRLEQAIDEINASLPSLAGFILPGGSYPASVCHVCRTVCRRAERRIQALEESLSYELFNRRDKTNR
;
A
#
# COMPACT_ATOMS: atom_id res chain seq x y z
N MET A 1 29.25 19.35 -3.93
CA MET A 1 28.04 18.68 -3.41
C MET A 1 28.46 17.36 -2.75
N LYS A 2 28.29 17.21 -1.43
CA LYS A 2 28.70 15.99 -0.70
C LYS A 2 27.71 14.90 -1.11
N MET A 3 28.18 13.85 -1.81
CA MET A 3 27.34 12.68 -2.10
C MET A 3 26.88 12.03 -0.81
N THR A 4 25.59 12.10 -0.52
CA THR A 4 25.01 11.42 0.63
C THR A 4 25.02 9.92 0.33
N LYS A 5 25.60 9.13 1.21
CA LYS A 5 25.63 7.67 1.06
C LYS A 5 24.18 7.15 1.08
N ILE A 6 23.84 6.24 0.18
CA ILE A 6 22.50 5.62 0.10
C ILE A 6 22.24 4.73 1.33
N TYR A 7 23.28 4.14 1.93
CA TYR A 7 23.15 3.29 3.10
C TYR A 7 23.52 4.05 4.39
N THR A 8 22.78 3.81 5.46
CA THR A 8 22.96 4.45 6.77
C THR A 8 23.60 3.53 7.82
N LYS A 9 23.54 2.19 7.61
CA LYS A 9 23.97 1.13 8.56
C LYS A 9 23.25 1.16 9.92
N THR A 10 22.23 2.01 10.08
CA THR A 10 21.48 2.14 11.34
C THR A 10 20.52 1.00 11.61
N GLY A 11 20.24 0.20 10.56
CA GLY A 11 19.32 -0.93 10.59
C GLY A 11 19.97 -2.32 10.71
N ASP A 12 21.30 -2.42 10.82
CA ASP A 12 22.03 -3.70 10.77
C ASP A 12 21.76 -4.61 11.97
N LYS A 13 21.23 -4.04 13.07
CA LYS A 13 20.83 -4.78 14.28
C LYS A 13 19.33 -5.20 14.27
N GLY A 14 18.69 -5.26 13.11
CA GLY A 14 17.30 -5.71 12.98
C GLY A 14 16.25 -4.69 13.39
N THR A 15 16.62 -3.41 13.53
CA THR A 15 15.67 -2.33 13.82
C THR A 15 15.64 -1.30 12.69
N THR A 16 14.54 -0.54 12.59
CA THR A 16 14.35 0.57 11.65
C THR A 16 13.64 1.73 12.35
N SER A 17 13.56 2.88 11.70
CA SER A 17 12.80 4.03 12.22
C SER A 17 11.52 4.21 11.39
N LEU A 18 10.41 4.44 12.10
CA LEU A 18 9.20 4.99 11.51
C LEU A 18 9.39 6.48 11.18
N VAL A 19 8.48 7.04 10.41
CA VAL A 19 8.35 8.49 10.24
C VAL A 19 8.05 9.09 11.63
N GLY A 20 8.81 10.10 12.03
CA GLY A 20 8.80 10.62 13.41
C GLY A 20 9.93 10.09 14.28
N GLY A 21 10.78 9.18 13.76
CA GLY A 21 12.04 8.76 14.38
C GLY A 21 11.92 7.62 15.41
N VAL A 22 10.73 7.09 15.64
CA VAL A 22 10.51 5.96 16.55
C VAL A 22 11.19 4.70 16.01
N ARG A 23 11.99 4.06 16.85
CA ARG A 23 12.69 2.80 16.50
C ARG A 23 11.81 1.61 16.79
N VAL A 24 11.63 0.76 15.78
CA VAL A 24 10.87 -0.49 15.85
C VAL A 24 11.66 -1.66 15.27
N SER A 25 11.23 -2.88 15.55
CA SER A 25 11.76 -4.08 14.90
C SER A 25 11.48 -4.05 13.40
N LYS A 26 12.38 -4.56 12.58
CA LYS A 26 12.10 -4.80 11.15
C LYS A 26 11.00 -5.85 10.92
N ALA A 27 10.67 -6.66 11.93
CA ALA A 27 9.57 -7.62 11.92
C ALA A 27 8.26 -7.05 12.51
N ASP A 28 8.17 -5.74 12.71
CA ASP A 28 6.96 -5.08 13.20
C ASP A 28 5.84 -5.21 12.16
N ILE A 29 4.61 -5.45 12.63
CA ILE A 29 3.42 -5.63 11.77
C ILE A 29 3.14 -4.39 10.90
N ARG A 30 3.52 -3.20 11.38
CA ARG A 30 3.40 -1.95 10.64
C ARG A 30 4.31 -1.95 9.42
N LEU A 31 5.55 -2.49 9.56
CA LEU A 31 6.48 -2.62 8.43
C LEU A 31 5.95 -3.60 7.38
N ASP A 32 5.34 -4.69 7.82
CA ASP A 32 4.74 -5.67 6.92
C ASP A 32 3.56 -5.06 6.11
N ALA A 33 2.74 -4.21 6.77
CA ALA A 33 1.65 -3.52 6.12
C ALA A 33 2.14 -2.51 5.06
N TYR A 34 2.96 -1.52 5.44
CA TYR A 34 3.39 -0.52 4.47
C TYR A 34 4.40 -1.06 3.46
N GLY A 35 5.21 -2.06 3.83
CA GLY A 35 6.10 -2.75 2.89
C GLY A 35 5.35 -3.51 1.81
N THR A 36 4.20 -4.11 2.15
CA THR A 36 3.34 -4.75 1.15
C THR A 36 2.67 -3.72 0.22
N ILE A 37 2.35 -2.52 0.72
CA ILE A 37 1.87 -1.42 -0.11
C ILE A 37 2.96 -0.95 -1.10
N ASP A 38 4.20 -0.85 -0.64
CA ASP A 38 5.34 -0.50 -1.50
C ASP A 38 5.61 -1.56 -2.58
N GLU A 39 5.52 -2.84 -2.21
CA GLU A 39 5.58 -3.95 -3.16
C GLU A 39 4.49 -3.85 -4.24
N LEU A 40 3.22 -3.60 -3.84
CA LEU A 40 2.12 -3.39 -4.78
C LEU A 40 2.42 -2.21 -5.71
N ASN A 41 2.88 -1.10 -5.16
CA ASN A 41 3.21 0.11 -5.91
C ASN A 41 4.31 -0.16 -6.96
N SER A 42 5.31 -0.96 -6.60
CA SER A 42 6.37 -1.39 -7.49
C SER A 42 5.87 -2.28 -8.64
N PHE A 43 4.96 -3.24 -8.35
CA PHE A 43 4.32 -4.05 -9.38
C PHE A 43 3.41 -3.25 -10.32
N ILE A 44 2.72 -2.23 -9.83
CA ILE A 44 1.97 -1.30 -10.67
C ILE A 44 2.91 -0.52 -11.59
N GLY A 45 4.08 -0.09 -11.10
CA GLY A 45 5.12 0.51 -11.93
C GLY A 45 5.60 -0.42 -13.04
N LEU A 46 5.80 -1.70 -12.73
CA LEU A 46 6.12 -2.72 -13.72
C LEU A 46 4.98 -2.88 -14.74
N LEU A 47 3.72 -2.94 -14.29
CA LEU A 47 2.55 -3.03 -15.17
C LEU A 47 2.51 -1.85 -16.15
N ILE A 48 2.67 -0.63 -15.67
CA ILE A 48 2.73 0.58 -16.51
C ILE A 48 3.82 0.47 -17.57
N SER A 49 5.00 -0.02 -17.21
CA SER A 49 6.14 -0.12 -18.12
C SER A 49 5.93 -1.09 -19.29
N VAL A 50 5.00 -2.04 -19.14
CA VAL A 50 4.72 -3.08 -20.16
C VAL A 50 3.38 -2.89 -20.87
N MET A 51 2.53 -1.98 -20.37
CA MET A 51 1.31 -1.56 -21.04
C MET A 51 1.62 -0.53 -22.14
N LYS A 52 0.78 -0.52 -23.18
CA LYS A 52 0.89 0.45 -24.30
C LYS A 52 -0.40 1.27 -24.44
N ASP A 53 -1.04 1.55 -23.31
CA ASP A 53 -2.33 2.21 -23.24
C ASP A 53 -2.23 3.45 -22.34
N ALA A 54 -2.30 4.64 -22.93
CA ALA A 54 -2.09 5.90 -22.23
C ALA A 54 -3.22 6.23 -21.24
N GLU A 55 -4.45 5.83 -21.52
CA GLU A 55 -5.62 6.10 -20.65
C GLU A 55 -5.52 5.31 -19.35
N HIS A 56 -5.26 4.01 -19.45
CA HIS A 56 -5.07 3.17 -18.28
C HIS A 56 -3.76 3.48 -17.53
N GLU A 57 -2.74 3.99 -18.23
CA GLU A 57 -1.51 4.47 -17.58
C GLU A 57 -1.80 5.62 -16.62
N GLU A 58 -2.60 6.61 -17.00
CA GLU A 58 -2.96 7.72 -16.11
C GLU A 58 -3.68 7.24 -14.85
N LEU A 59 -4.65 6.33 -15.02
CA LEU A 59 -5.36 5.72 -13.89
C LEU A 59 -4.41 4.98 -12.94
N LEU A 60 -3.49 4.18 -13.48
CA LEU A 60 -2.52 3.43 -12.68
C LEU A 60 -1.52 4.35 -11.97
N ARG A 61 -1.10 5.44 -12.58
CA ARG A 61 -0.27 6.46 -11.92
C ARG A 61 -1.02 7.16 -10.78
N PHE A 62 -2.30 7.46 -10.98
CA PHE A 62 -3.15 7.94 -9.89
C PHE A 62 -3.18 6.95 -8.71
N VAL A 63 -3.35 5.65 -8.97
CA VAL A 63 -3.30 4.62 -7.94
C VAL A 63 -1.94 4.60 -7.24
N GLN A 64 -0.82 4.68 -7.98
CA GLN A 64 0.52 4.74 -7.39
C GLN A 64 0.69 5.91 -6.42
N HIS A 65 0.22 7.10 -6.79
CA HIS A 65 0.27 8.26 -5.90
C HIS A 65 -0.53 8.04 -4.61
N LYS A 66 -1.71 7.40 -4.71
CA LYS A 66 -2.53 7.09 -3.52
C LYS A 66 -1.89 6.02 -2.64
N LEU A 67 -1.30 4.99 -3.23
CA LEU A 67 -0.56 3.97 -2.49
C LEU A 67 0.68 4.57 -1.80
N PHE A 68 1.38 5.49 -2.42
CA PHE A 68 2.50 6.19 -1.81
C PHE A 68 2.07 7.00 -0.58
N SER A 69 0.97 7.75 -0.68
CA SER A 69 0.39 8.49 0.45
C SER A 69 -0.05 7.56 1.57
N LEU A 70 -0.72 6.45 1.24
CA LEU A 70 -1.13 5.43 2.20
C LEU A 70 0.07 4.78 2.90
N GLY A 71 1.11 4.41 2.15
CA GLY A 71 2.33 3.84 2.70
C GLY A 71 3.02 4.81 3.69
N SER A 72 3.09 6.10 3.34
CA SER A 72 3.61 7.14 4.22
C SER A 72 2.79 7.28 5.50
N TYR A 73 1.47 7.27 5.40
CA TYR A 73 0.55 7.31 6.56
C TYR A 73 0.78 6.10 7.48
N LEU A 74 0.80 4.89 6.94
CA LEU A 74 1.02 3.65 7.70
C LEU A 74 2.41 3.61 8.36
N ALA A 75 3.42 4.19 7.71
CA ALA A 75 4.78 4.27 8.24
C ALA A 75 4.96 5.33 9.33
N THR A 76 3.92 6.12 9.65
CA THR A 76 4.00 7.24 10.60
C THR A 76 3.46 6.84 11.96
N ASP A 77 4.20 7.16 13.02
CA ASP A 77 3.69 7.13 14.38
C ASP A 77 2.95 8.44 14.67
N LEU A 78 1.62 8.39 14.60
CA LEU A 78 0.74 9.55 14.77
C LEU A 78 0.76 10.11 16.20
N GLU A 79 1.13 9.32 17.21
CA GLU A 79 1.22 9.79 18.60
C GLU A 79 2.47 10.66 18.83
N LYS A 80 3.52 10.47 18.03
CA LYS A 80 4.83 11.12 18.21
C LYS A 80 5.23 12.07 17.08
N THR A 81 4.44 12.11 16.03
CA THR A 81 4.72 12.95 14.86
C THR A 81 3.91 14.23 14.93
N THR A 82 4.60 15.37 14.83
CA THR A 82 3.97 16.70 14.78
C THR A 82 3.64 17.15 13.36
N PHE A 83 4.05 16.38 12.35
CA PHE A 83 3.76 16.68 10.95
C PHE A 83 2.35 16.18 10.58
N PRO A 84 1.56 16.98 9.85
CA PRO A 84 0.30 16.53 9.30
C PRO A 84 0.59 15.46 8.25
N VAL A 85 0.30 14.20 8.56
CA VAL A 85 0.36 13.10 7.61
C VAL A 85 -1.06 12.72 7.27
N GLU A 86 -1.43 12.95 6.02
CA GLU A 86 -2.77 12.66 5.54
C GLU A 86 -2.71 11.49 4.57
N SER A 87 -3.52 10.49 4.80
CA SER A 87 -3.64 9.36 3.86
C SER A 87 -4.37 9.74 2.57
N HIS A 88 -5.12 10.84 2.58
CA HIS A 88 -5.88 11.44 1.47
C HIS A 88 -6.58 10.45 0.52
N ILE A 89 -7.11 9.37 1.08
CA ILE A 89 -8.01 8.50 0.34
C ILE A 89 -9.43 8.95 0.67
N SER A 90 -10.05 9.64 -0.26
CA SER A 90 -11.42 10.11 -0.14
C SER A 90 -12.40 9.17 -0.84
N VAL A 91 -13.70 9.35 -0.55
CA VAL A 91 -14.78 8.61 -1.22
C VAL A 91 -14.73 8.83 -2.73
N GLU A 92 -14.42 10.04 -3.18
CA GLU A 92 -14.32 10.37 -4.61
C GLU A 92 -13.17 9.60 -5.30
N ASN A 93 -12.09 9.28 -4.56
CA ASN A 93 -11.01 8.46 -5.10
C ASN A 93 -11.46 7.01 -5.33
N VAL A 94 -12.30 6.48 -4.43
CA VAL A 94 -12.89 5.15 -4.59
C VAL A 94 -13.86 5.15 -5.76
N GLN A 95 -14.77 6.13 -5.81
CA GLN A 95 -15.74 6.28 -6.91
C GLN A 95 -15.07 6.40 -8.28
N ARG A 96 -13.94 7.12 -8.37
CA ARG A 96 -13.16 7.18 -9.63
C ARG A 96 -12.70 5.80 -10.09
N LEU A 97 -12.28 4.95 -9.17
CA LEU A 97 -11.84 3.57 -9.50
C LEU A 97 -13.03 2.69 -9.87
N GLU A 98 -14.13 2.80 -9.13
CA GLU A 98 -15.37 2.05 -9.41
C GLU A 98 -15.91 2.41 -10.81
N GLN A 99 -15.97 3.69 -11.15
CA GLN A 99 -16.38 4.16 -12.46
C GLN A 99 -15.48 3.61 -13.58
N ALA A 100 -14.15 3.66 -13.41
CA ALA A 100 -13.23 3.12 -14.39
C ALA A 100 -13.39 1.59 -14.57
N ILE A 101 -13.68 0.86 -13.48
CA ILE A 101 -13.98 -0.57 -13.54
C ILE A 101 -15.26 -0.82 -14.34
N ASP A 102 -16.30 -0.04 -14.09
CA ASP A 102 -17.59 -0.18 -14.79
C ASP A 102 -17.45 0.13 -16.29
N GLU A 103 -16.72 1.17 -16.65
CA GLU A 103 -16.43 1.56 -18.05
C GLU A 103 -15.67 0.44 -18.78
N ILE A 104 -14.62 -0.11 -18.17
CA ILE A 104 -13.85 -1.23 -18.73
C ILE A 104 -14.75 -2.47 -18.86
N ASN A 105 -15.50 -2.80 -17.82
CA ASN A 105 -16.35 -3.98 -17.79
C ASN A 105 -17.47 -3.93 -18.84
N ALA A 106 -18.01 -2.75 -19.15
CA ALA A 106 -19.05 -2.56 -20.17
C ALA A 106 -18.58 -2.95 -21.58
N SER A 107 -17.26 -2.89 -21.85
CA SER A 107 -16.67 -3.27 -23.14
C SER A 107 -16.28 -4.74 -23.23
N LEU A 108 -16.33 -5.49 -22.13
CA LEU A 108 -15.87 -6.88 -22.06
C LEU A 108 -17.01 -7.89 -22.14
N PRO A 109 -16.76 -9.09 -22.70
CA PRO A 109 -17.73 -10.17 -22.64
C PRO A 109 -17.95 -10.64 -21.21
N SER A 110 -19.18 -11.04 -20.89
CA SER A 110 -19.50 -11.58 -19.56
C SER A 110 -18.67 -12.82 -19.22
N LEU A 111 -18.11 -12.84 -18.03
CA LEU A 111 -17.38 -14.00 -17.52
C LEU A 111 -18.36 -15.12 -17.14
N ALA A 112 -18.20 -16.29 -17.77
CA ALA A 112 -19.00 -17.48 -17.47
C ALA A 112 -18.41 -18.37 -16.36
N GLY A 113 -17.23 -18.02 -15.82
CA GLY A 113 -16.54 -18.81 -14.78
C GLY A 113 -15.23 -18.19 -14.35
N PHE A 114 -14.51 -18.89 -13.47
CA PHE A 114 -13.17 -18.46 -13.05
C PHE A 114 -12.17 -18.63 -14.17
N ILE A 115 -11.30 -17.64 -14.35
CA ILE A 115 -10.17 -17.67 -15.29
C ILE A 115 -8.87 -18.01 -14.56
N LEU A 116 -7.99 -18.76 -15.22
CA LEU A 116 -6.64 -18.96 -14.74
C LEU A 116 -5.83 -17.66 -14.89
N PRO A 117 -5.03 -17.28 -13.88
CA PRO A 117 -4.13 -16.14 -13.98
C PRO A 117 -3.09 -16.36 -15.09
N GLY A 118 -3.11 -15.51 -16.12
CA GLY A 118 -2.23 -15.68 -17.29
C GLY A 118 -2.69 -14.81 -18.45
N GLY A 119 -2.34 -15.24 -19.67
CA GLY A 119 -2.63 -14.52 -20.91
C GLY A 119 -1.41 -13.76 -21.44
N SER A 120 -1.57 -12.51 -21.84
CA SER A 120 -0.44 -11.66 -22.25
C SER A 120 0.46 -11.31 -21.08
N TYR A 121 1.69 -10.83 -21.36
CA TYR A 121 2.60 -10.40 -20.30
C TYR A 121 1.99 -9.30 -19.40
N PRO A 122 1.38 -8.21 -19.93
CA PRO A 122 0.67 -7.24 -19.08
C PRO A 122 -0.46 -7.86 -18.25
N ALA A 123 -1.26 -8.77 -18.81
CA ALA A 123 -2.33 -9.44 -18.08
C ALA A 123 -1.78 -10.28 -16.91
N SER A 124 -0.67 -10.98 -17.12
CA SER A 124 -0.01 -11.77 -16.07
C SER A 124 0.51 -10.87 -14.95
N VAL A 125 1.12 -9.72 -15.26
CA VAL A 125 1.56 -8.72 -14.26
C VAL A 125 0.35 -8.13 -13.53
N CYS A 126 -0.76 -7.86 -14.21
CA CYS A 126 -2.00 -7.39 -13.59
C CYS A 126 -2.53 -8.41 -12.56
N HIS A 127 -2.48 -9.71 -12.86
CA HIS A 127 -2.83 -10.74 -11.89
C HIS A 127 -1.91 -10.75 -10.66
N VAL A 128 -0.62 -10.47 -10.80
CA VAL A 128 0.30 -10.29 -9.67
C VAL A 128 -0.14 -9.08 -8.84
N CYS A 129 -0.37 -7.92 -9.48
CA CYS A 129 -0.87 -6.72 -8.78
C CYS A 129 -2.15 -7.03 -7.97
N ARG A 130 -3.12 -7.73 -8.58
CA ARG A 130 -4.36 -8.13 -7.92
C ARG A 130 -4.11 -8.97 -6.65
N THR A 131 -3.23 -9.97 -6.72
CA THR A 131 -2.96 -10.85 -5.58
C THR A 131 -2.16 -10.15 -4.48
N VAL A 132 -1.21 -9.29 -4.84
CA VAL A 132 -0.46 -8.46 -3.88
C VAL A 132 -1.37 -7.42 -3.23
N CYS A 133 -2.30 -6.80 -3.98
CA CYS A 133 -3.31 -5.89 -3.44
C CYS A 133 -4.15 -6.58 -2.35
N ARG A 134 -4.65 -7.78 -2.61
CA ARG A 134 -5.39 -8.58 -1.62
C ARG A 134 -4.54 -8.96 -0.40
N ARG A 135 -3.24 -9.15 -0.56
CA ARG A 135 -2.33 -9.35 0.56
C ARG A 135 -2.16 -8.06 1.36
N ALA A 136 -1.98 -6.92 0.70
CA ALA A 136 -1.87 -5.61 1.34
C ALA A 136 -3.11 -5.28 2.19
N GLU A 137 -4.31 -5.51 1.65
CA GLU A 137 -5.58 -5.38 2.37
C GLU A 137 -5.56 -6.16 3.70
N ARG A 138 -5.22 -7.46 3.65
CA ARG A 138 -5.16 -8.29 4.86
C ARG A 138 -4.09 -7.83 5.86
N ARG A 139 -2.96 -7.28 5.39
CA ARG A 139 -1.89 -6.75 6.27
C ARG A 139 -2.32 -5.45 6.96
N ILE A 140 -3.06 -4.59 6.27
CA ILE A 140 -3.63 -3.39 6.87
C ILE A 140 -4.67 -3.75 7.91
N GLN A 141 -5.56 -4.71 7.61
CA GLN A 141 -6.56 -5.19 8.56
C GLN A 141 -5.92 -5.76 9.84
N ALA A 142 -4.88 -6.58 9.70
CA ALA A 142 -4.16 -7.13 10.84
C ALA A 142 -3.47 -6.04 11.69
N LEU A 143 -2.95 -4.98 11.05
CA LEU A 143 -2.40 -3.82 11.75
C LEU A 143 -3.48 -3.07 12.53
N GLU A 144 -4.65 -2.83 11.93
CA GLU A 144 -5.79 -2.16 12.58
C GLU A 144 -6.25 -2.92 13.82
N GLU A 145 -6.41 -4.24 13.72
CA GLU A 145 -6.77 -5.11 14.84
C GLU A 145 -5.72 -5.05 15.97
N SER A 146 -4.43 -5.08 15.64
CA SER A 146 -3.33 -4.97 16.60
C SER A 146 -3.37 -3.64 17.35
N LEU A 147 -3.54 -2.52 16.63
CA LEU A 147 -3.60 -1.19 17.24
C LEU A 147 -4.85 -1.04 18.13
N SER A 148 -5.99 -1.54 17.71
CA SER A 148 -7.22 -1.52 18.49
C SER A 148 -7.08 -2.29 19.80
N TYR A 149 -6.43 -3.46 19.78
CA TYR A 149 -6.15 -4.27 20.98
C TYR A 149 -5.18 -3.56 21.95
N GLU A 150 -4.15 -2.90 21.44
CA GLU A 150 -3.23 -2.12 22.27
C GLU A 150 -3.92 -0.94 22.96
N LEU A 151 -4.78 -0.21 22.26
CA LEU A 151 -5.55 0.90 22.81
C LEU A 151 -6.51 0.43 23.92
N PHE A 152 -7.18 -0.70 23.72
CA PHE A 152 -8.04 -1.30 24.72
C PHE A 152 -7.27 -1.63 26.02
N ASN A 153 -6.13 -2.29 25.89
CA ASN A 153 -5.30 -2.68 27.04
C ASN A 153 -4.67 -1.48 27.78
N ARG A 154 -4.37 -0.38 27.08
CA ARG A 154 -3.89 0.86 27.73
C ARG A 154 -4.99 1.49 28.58
N ARG A 155 -6.24 1.56 28.10
CA ARG A 155 -7.38 2.10 28.83
C ARG A 155 -7.67 1.29 30.12
N ASP A 156 -7.59 -0.01 30.07
CA ASP A 156 -7.84 -0.88 31.22
C ASP A 156 -6.77 -0.71 32.33
N LYS A 157 -5.52 -0.45 31.95
CA LYS A 157 -4.43 -0.15 32.90
C LYS A 157 -4.53 1.24 33.55
N THR A 158 -5.19 2.21 32.91
CA THR A 158 -5.34 3.58 33.43
C THR A 158 -6.53 3.69 34.41
N ASN A 159 -7.42 2.71 34.39
CA ASN A 159 -8.61 2.64 35.24
C ASN A 159 -8.41 1.73 36.50
N ARG A 160 -7.21 1.27 36.75
CA ARG A 160 -6.79 0.53 37.97
C ARG A 160 -5.81 1.38 38.78
#